data_2c4c302ffce4b6114cbebebbf16a54da
#
_entry.id   2c4c302ffce4b6114cbebebbf16a54da
#
_cell.length_a   1.000
_cell.length_b   1.000
_cell.length_c   1.000
_cell.angle_alpha   90.00
_cell.angle_beta   90.00
_cell.angle_gamma   90.00
#
_symmetry.space_group_name_H-M   'P 1'
#
loop_
_entity.id
_entity.type
_entity.pdbx_description
1 polymer ?
#
loop_
_entity_poly.entity_id
_entity_poly.type
_entity_poly.pdbx_seq_one_letter_code
_entity_poly.pdbx_strand_id
1 'polypeptide(L)'
;MDTIVRLNLQDEFLLDELWSLQHKAYRLEAEIIGFRDIPPLLETRDMLSRVTEDFYGCFDETEELLGAVAVTQESPGKLTVTRMMVSPDHFRQGVAGRLLEFIFARYAEMEQFIVSTGKLNLPAVTLYTKHGFIPVGSEEVVPGVELLEFHRTGRLK
;
A
#
# COMPACT_ATOMS: atom_id res chain seq x y z
N MET A 1 -15.07 15.86 -2.73
CA MET A 1 -13.68 15.84 -2.25
C MET A 1 -13.42 14.55 -1.50
N ASP A 2 -12.30 13.90 -1.78
CA ASP A 2 -12.01 12.62 -1.16
C ASP A 2 -11.58 12.79 0.29
N THR A 3 -11.92 11.80 1.11
CA THR A 3 -11.60 11.79 2.54
C THR A 3 -10.78 10.56 2.87
N ILE A 4 -9.70 10.73 3.63
CA ILE A 4 -8.88 9.61 4.08
C ILE A 4 -9.08 9.43 5.59
N VAL A 5 -9.45 8.22 5.98
CA VAL A 5 -9.73 7.87 7.38
C VAL A 5 -9.12 6.53 7.74
N ARG A 6 -8.86 6.35 9.03
CA ARG A 6 -8.40 5.06 9.54
C ARG A 6 -9.54 4.04 9.43
N LEU A 7 -9.22 2.83 8.99
CA LEU A 7 -10.20 1.76 8.84
C LEU A 7 -10.24 0.87 10.07
N ASN A 8 -11.44 0.64 10.59
CA ASN A 8 -11.66 -0.32 11.66
C ASN A 8 -12.03 -1.66 11.02
N LEU A 9 -11.11 -2.62 11.03
CA LEU A 9 -11.33 -3.92 10.40
C LEU A 9 -12.29 -4.81 11.18
N GLN A 10 -12.74 -4.38 12.36
CA GLN A 10 -13.78 -5.09 13.10
C GLN A 10 -15.17 -4.71 12.62
N ASP A 11 -15.29 -3.64 11.82
CA ASP A 11 -16.49 -3.29 11.11
C ASP A 11 -16.58 -4.20 9.88
N GLU A 12 -17.56 -5.10 9.87
CA GLU A 12 -17.69 -6.10 8.81
C GLU A 12 -17.91 -5.51 7.42
N PHE A 13 -18.62 -4.41 7.33
CA PHE A 13 -18.86 -3.73 6.06
C PHE A 13 -17.54 -3.18 5.48
N LEU A 14 -16.74 -2.51 6.31
CA LEU A 14 -15.45 -1.99 5.89
C LEU A 14 -14.47 -3.11 5.54
N LEU A 15 -14.50 -4.19 6.31
CA LEU A 15 -13.66 -5.35 6.05
C LEU A 15 -13.98 -5.97 4.69
N ASP A 16 -15.27 -6.11 4.36
CA ASP A 16 -15.70 -6.64 3.07
C ASP A 16 -15.23 -5.76 1.92
N GLU A 17 -15.38 -4.44 2.06
CA GLU A 17 -14.95 -3.50 1.03
C GLU A 17 -13.43 -3.55 0.83
N LEU A 18 -12.70 -3.58 1.92
CA LEU A 18 -11.23 -3.63 1.86
C LEU A 18 -10.76 -4.94 1.22
N TRP A 19 -11.33 -6.07 1.62
CA TRP A 19 -10.96 -7.36 1.08
C TRP A 19 -11.24 -7.44 -0.43
N SER A 20 -12.39 -6.93 -0.85
CA SER A 20 -12.74 -6.88 -2.27
C SER A 20 -11.77 -6.00 -3.05
N LEU A 21 -11.45 -4.83 -2.51
CA LEU A 21 -10.48 -3.91 -3.12
C LEU A 21 -9.11 -4.57 -3.25
N GLN A 22 -8.66 -5.25 -2.19
CA GLN A 22 -7.36 -5.91 -2.18
C GLN A 22 -7.26 -6.96 -3.27
N HIS A 23 -8.29 -7.77 -3.44
CA HIS A 23 -8.29 -8.78 -4.49
C HIS A 23 -8.24 -8.18 -5.89
N LYS A 24 -9.02 -7.12 -6.13
CA LYS A 24 -9.02 -6.46 -7.44
C LYS A 24 -7.67 -5.83 -7.77
N ALA A 25 -7.11 -5.10 -6.82
CA ALA A 25 -5.86 -4.37 -7.02
C ALA A 25 -4.66 -5.32 -7.17
N TYR A 26 -4.54 -6.30 -6.29
CA TYR A 26 -3.39 -7.20 -6.31
C TYR A 26 -3.47 -8.25 -7.41
N ARG A 27 -4.67 -8.58 -7.89
CA ARG A 27 -4.80 -9.44 -9.06
C ARG A 27 -4.14 -8.77 -10.28
N LEU A 28 -4.34 -7.47 -10.43
CA LEU A 28 -3.72 -6.73 -11.51
C LEU A 28 -2.20 -6.64 -11.32
N GLU A 29 -1.74 -6.41 -10.09
CA GLU A 29 -0.31 -6.41 -9.80
C GLU A 29 0.32 -7.77 -10.11
N ALA A 30 -0.34 -8.86 -9.74
CA ALA A 30 0.13 -10.21 -10.03
C ALA A 30 0.30 -10.44 -11.54
N GLU A 31 -0.61 -9.93 -12.35
CA GLU A 31 -0.50 -10.00 -13.81
C GLU A 31 0.71 -9.22 -14.32
N ILE A 32 0.92 -8.01 -13.77
CA ILE A 32 2.04 -7.15 -14.19
C ILE A 32 3.39 -7.80 -13.88
N ILE A 33 3.54 -8.40 -12.70
CA ILE A 33 4.82 -8.99 -12.30
C ILE A 33 4.96 -10.45 -12.74
N GLY A 34 3.89 -11.05 -13.28
CA GLY A 34 3.93 -12.42 -13.78
C GLY A 34 3.93 -13.50 -12.71
N PHE A 35 3.46 -13.19 -11.51
CA PHE A 35 3.41 -14.15 -10.40
C PHE A 35 2.04 -14.08 -9.72
N ARG A 36 1.29 -15.21 -9.78
CA ARG A 36 -0.09 -15.27 -9.31
C ARG A 36 -0.27 -15.34 -7.80
N ASP A 37 0.66 -16.02 -7.12
CA ASP A 37 0.47 -16.39 -5.71
C ASP A 37 1.10 -15.37 -4.77
N ILE A 38 0.92 -14.08 -5.05
CA ILE A 38 1.38 -13.04 -4.14
C ILE A 38 0.56 -13.09 -2.85
N PRO A 39 1.19 -12.85 -1.69
CA PRO A 39 0.53 -13.03 -0.39
C PRO A 39 -0.84 -12.37 -0.22
N PRO A 40 -1.06 -11.12 -0.69
CA PRO A 40 -2.39 -10.50 -0.52
C PRO A 40 -3.52 -11.23 -1.22
N LEU A 41 -3.23 -11.99 -2.29
CA LEU A 41 -4.25 -12.76 -3.00
C LEU A 41 -4.57 -14.07 -2.31
N LEU A 42 -3.66 -14.58 -1.48
CA LEU A 42 -3.85 -15.82 -0.73
C LEU A 42 -4.53 -15.58 0.62
N GLU A 43 -4.63 -14.33 1.02
CA GLU A 43 -5.19 -13.95 2.30
C GLU A 43 -6.71 -14.06 2.28
N THR A 44 -7.28 -14.75 3.26
CA THR A 44 -8.74 -14.84 3.39
C THR A 44 -9.27 -13.59 4.11
N ARG A 45 -10.59 -13.38 4.02
CA ARG A 45 -11.25 -12.30 4.75
C ARG A 45 -11.00 -12.40 6.25
N ASP A 46 -11.05 -13.61 6.80
CA ASP A 46 -10.80 -13.86 8.21
C ASP A 46 -9.36 -13.51 8.60
N MET A 47 -8.40 -13.90 7.78
CA MET A 47 -7.00 -13.55 8.02
C MET A 47 -6.80 -12.03 8.02
N LEU A 48 -7.42 -11.33 7.06
CA LEU A 48 -7.33 -9.88 6.99
C LEU A 48 -7.90 -9.21 8.24
N SER A 49 -8.96 -9.77 8.84
CA SER A 49 -9.56 -9.22 10.05
C SER A 49 -8.62 -9.27 11.26
N ARG A 50 -7.58 -10.08 11.20
CA ARG A 50 -6.66 -10.33 12.32
C ARG A 50 -5.30 -9.67 12.19
N VAL A 51 -5.02 -9.00 11.07
CA VAL A 51 -3.72 -8.35 10.91
C VAL A 51 -3.58 -7.17 11.87
N THR A 52 -2.34 -6.86 12.21
CA THR A 52 -2.04 -5.80 13.17
C THR A 52 -1.59 -4.49 12.51
N GLU A 53 -1.51 -4.48 11.18
CA GLU A 53 -1.19 -3.28 10.43
C GLU A 53 -2.28 -2.22 10.63
N ASP A 54 -1.89 -0.94 10.53
CA ASP A 54 -2.85 0.16 10.55
C ASP A 54 -3.25 0.49 9.12
N PHE A 55 -4.54 0.47 8.83
CA PHE A 55 -5.09 0.73 7.50
C PHE A 55 -5.74 2.10 7.44
N TYR A 56 -5.53 2.79 6.33
CA TYR A 56 -6.18 4.06 6.01
C TYR A 56 -6.81 3.94 4.64
N GLY A 57 -8.06 4.35 4.53
CA GLY A 57 -8.82 4.25 3.29
C GLY A 57 -9.18 5.63 2.75
N CYS A 58 -9.17 5.75 1.42
CA CYS A 58 -9.59 6.95 0.71
C CYS A 58 -10.97 6.73 0.14
N PHE A 59 -11.94 7.56 0.56
CA PHE A 59 -13.34 7.47 0.13
C PHE A 59 -13.71 8.69 -0.69
N ASP A 60 -14.56 8.49 -1.70
CA ASP A 60 -15.12 9.61 -2.46
C ASP A 60 -16.36 10.18 -1.76
N GLU A 61 -17.04 11.13 -2.41
CA GLU A 61 -18.22 11.78 -1.86
C GLU A 61 -19.42 10.83 -1.70
N THR A 62 -19.42 9.71 -2.45
CA THR A 62 -20.49 8.70 -2.35
C THR A 62 -20.14 7.61 -1.34
N GLU A 63 -19.07 7.79 -0.59
CA GLU A 63 -18.55 6.82 0.39
C GLU A 63 -18.05 5.52 -0.25
N GLU A 64 -17.62 5.58 -1.52
CA GLU A 64 -16.98 4.45 -2.17
C GLU A 64 -15.50 4.42 -1.80
N LEU A 65 -14.98 3.25 -1.46
CA LEU A 65 -13.57 3.07 -1.14
C LEU A 65 -12.75 3.02 -2.43
N LEU A 66 -11.94 4.05 -2.66
CA LEU A 66 -11.14 4.20 -3.87
C LEU A 66 -9.78 3.53 -3.76
N GLY A 67 -9.22 3.49 -2.58
CA GLY A 67 -7.91 2.91 -2.32
C GLY A 67 -7.62 2.83 -0.84
N ALA A 68 -6.55 2.11 -0.49
CA ALA A 68 -6.15 1.95 0.90
C ALA A 68 -4.64 1.75 1.00
N VAL A 69 -4.09 2.15 2.14
CA VAL A 69 -2.69 1.96 2.46
C VAL A 69 -2.59 1.35 3.85
N ALA A 70 -1.65 0.43 4.04
CA ALA A 70 -1.39 -0.16 5.35
C ALA A 70 0.04 0.11 5.75
N VAL A 71 0.25 0.35 7.04
CA VAL A 71 1.57 0.65 7.59
C VAL A 71 1.82 -0.13 8.88
N THR A 72 3.10 -0.38 9.16
CA THR A 72 3.55 -1.02 10.39
C THR A 72 4.84 -0.34 10.83
N GLN A 73 4.94 -0.04 12.11
CA GLN A 73 6.18 0.45 12.68
C GLN A 73 6.99 -0.74 13.20
N GLU A 74 8.03 -1.12 12.47
CA GLU A 74 8.84 -2.29 12.81
C GLU A 74 9.95 -1.98 13.80
N SER A 75 10.39 -0.73 13.85
CA SER A 75 11.40 -0.27 14.80
C SER A 75 11.22 1.22 15.03
N PRO A 76 11.80 1.78 16.14
CA PRO A 76 11.67 3.21 16.42
C PRO A 76 12.14 4.06 15.23
N GLY A 77 11.31 5.03 14.85
CA GLY A 77 11.63 5.97 13.78
C GLY A 77 11.47 5.43 12.36
N LYS A 78 11.13 4.16 12.20
CA LYS A 78 10.98 3.55 10.86
C LYS A 78 9.57 3.02 10.67
N LEU A 79 8.92 3.47 9.60
CA LEU A 79 7.58 3.04 9.23
C LEU A 79 7.61 2.33 7.88
N THR A 80 7.06 1.12 7.84
CA THR A 80 6.97 0.37 6.59
C THR A 80 5.57 0.49 6.02
N VAL A 81 5.48 0.88 4.75
CA VAL A 81 4.25 0.80 3.99
C VAL A 81 4.14 -0.64 3.50
N THR A 82 3.23 -1.39 4.09
CA THR A 82 3.11 -2.82 3.85
C THR A 82 2.15 -3.18 2.73
N ARG A 83 1.19 -2.29 2.46
CA ARG A 83 0.21 -2.49 1.38
C ARG A 83 -0.15 -1.14 0.78
N MET A 84 -0.31 -1.12 -0.54
CA MET A 84 -0.85 0.02 -1.27
C MET A 84 -1.76 -0.56 -2.35
N MET A 85 -3.02 -0.16 -2.32
CA MET A 85 -3.99 -0.66 -3.28
C MET A 85 -4.92 0.46 -3.74
N VAL A 86 -5.20 0.51 -5.03
CA VAL A 86 -6.12 1.45 -5.63
C VAL A 86 -7.07 0.67 -6.53
N SER A 87 -8.36 1.01 -6.46
CA SER A 87 -9.35 0.40 -7.34
C SER A 87 -8.96 0.62 -8.80
N PRO A 88 -8.94 -0.43 -9.64
CA PRO A 88 -8.62 -0.27 -11.05
C PRO A 88 -9.51 0.75 -11.77
N ASP A 89 -10.74 0.95 -11.30
CA ASP A 89 -11.68 1.92 -11.87
C ASP A 89 -11.27 3.36 -11.58
N HIS A 90 -10.33 3.56 -10.67
CA HIS A 90 -9.90 4.89 -10.21
C HIS A 90 -8.41 5.15 -10.41
N PHE A 91 -7.78 4.43 -11.34
CA PHE A 91 -6.37 4.67 -11.67
C PHE A 91 -6.20 6.07 -12.29
N ARG A 92 -5.01 6.64 -12.09
CA ARG A 92 -4.61 7.96 -12.62
C ARG A 92 -5.41 9.13 -12.05
N GLN A 93 -6.08 8.93 -10.93
CA GLN A 93 -6.79 9.99 -10.21
C GLN A 93 -6.03 10.50 -9.00
N GLY A 94 -4.79 10.02 -8.81
CA GLY A 94 -3.93 10.47 -7.74
C GLY A 94 -4.26 9.89 -6.37
N VAL A 95 -5.04 8.81 -6.30
CA VAL A 95 -5.45 8.20 -5.03
C VAL A 95 -4.24 7.72 -4.24
N ALA A 96 -3.33 6.97 -4.87
CA ALA A 96 -2.14 6.45 -4.19
C ALA A 96 -1.24 7.57 -3.69
N GLY A 97 -1.07 8.62 -4.51
CA GLY A 97 -0.27 9.78 -4.10
C GLY A 97 -0.85 10.48 -2.89
N ARG A 98 -2.18 10.67 -2.86
CA ARG A 98 -2.84 11.27 -1.70
C ARG A 98 -2.70 10.41 -0.46
N LEU A 99 -2.78 9.08 -0.60
CA LEU A 99 -2.58 8.17 0.52
C LEU A 99 -1.15 8.26 1.06
N LEU A 100 -0.15 8.31 0.18
CA LEU A 100 1.24 8.47 0.62
C LEU A 100 1.46 9.80 1.35
N GLU A 101 0.95 10.90 0.79
CA GLU A 101 1.09 12.21 1.42
C GLU A 101 0.39 12.23 2.78
N PHE A 102 -0.76 11.57 2.90
CA PHE A 102 -1.44 11.43 4.18
C PHE A 102 -0.56 10.70 5.20
N ILE A 103 0.08 9.60 4.80
CA ILE A 103 0.97 8.83 5.68
C ILE A 103 2.17 9.68 6.12
N PHE A 104 2.79 10.43 5.20
CA PHE A 104 3.92 11.29 5.56
C PHE A 104 3.53 12.35 6.58
N ALA A 105 2.35 12.93 6.44
CA ALA A 105 1.85 13.94 7.37
C ALA A 105 1.44 13.32 8.71
N ARG A 106 0.74 12.19 8.67
CA ARG A 106 0.24 11.50 9.89
C ARG A 106 1.39 10.98 10.75
N TYR A 107 2.47 10.57 10.11
CA TYR A 107 3.65 10.00 10.78
C TYR A 107 4.87 10.89 10.56
N ALA A 108 4.67 12.21 10.69
CA ALA A 108 5.70 13.21 10.42
C ALA A 108 6.95 13.08 11.30
N GLU A 109 6.82 12.42 12.47
CA GLU A 109 7.93 12.21 13.39
C GLU A 109 8.86 11.07 12.97
N MET A 110 8.47 10.28 11.99
CA MET A 110 9.30 9.16 11.52
C MET A 110 10.55 9.66 10.79
N GLU A 111 11.65 9.00 11.04
CA GLU A 111 12.92 9.33 10.37
C GLU A 111 13.03 8.70 8.99
N GLN A 112 12.36 7.56 8.79
CA GLN A 112 12.46 6.81 7.56
C GLN A 112 11.14 6.10 7.24
N PHE A 113 10.79 6.12 5.95
CA PHE A 113 9.70 5.32 5.40
C PHE A 113 10.29 4.26 4.48
N ILE A 114 9.76 3.05 4.55
CA ILE A 114 10.23 1.90 3.79
C ILE A 114 9.06 1.32 3.00
N VAL A 115 9.30 0.95 1.74
CA VAL A 115 8.31 0.25 0.92
C VAL A 115 9.03 -0.71 -0.02
N SER A 116 8.39 -1.83 -0.33
CA SER A 116 8.89 -2.78 -1.32
C SER A 116 7.81 -3.03 -2.37
N THR A 117 8.24 -3.23 -3.61
CA THR A 117 7.34 -3.59 -4.70
C THR A 117 8.07 -4.45 -5.72
N GLY A 118 7.31 -5.17 -6.54
CA GLY A 118 7.90 -5.96 -7.62
C GLY A 118 8.67 -5.07 -8.59
N LYS A 119 9.85 -5.52 -8.99
CA LYS A 119 10.70 -4.77 -9.93
C LYS A 119 9.97 -4.47 -11.24
N LEU A 120 9.10 -5.37 -11.69
CA LEU A 120 8.36 -5.22 -12.94
C LEU A 120 7.10 -4.35 -12.78
N ASN A 121 6.73 -4.00 -11.56
CA ASN A 121 5.57 -3.15 -11.32
C ASN A 121 5.96 -1.69 -11.54
N LEU A 122 6.09 -1.30 -12.82
CA LEU A 122 6.55 0.03 -13.19
C LEU A 122 5.66 1.16 -12.67
N PRO A 123 4.32 1.03 -12.64
CA PRO A 123 3.49 2.07 -12.05
C PRO A 123 3.81 2.33 -10.58
N ALA A 124 4.07 1.29 -9.80
CA ALA A 124 4.43 1.45 -8.39
C ALA A 124 5.83 2.04 -8.24
N VAL A 125 6.80 1.56 -9.02
CA VAL A 125 8.16 2.11 -9.00
C VAL A 125 8.13 3.61 -9.32
N THR A 126 7.36 4.01 -10.34
CA THR A 126 7.21 5.41 -10.72
C THR A 126 6.57 6.22 -9.60
N LEU A 127 5.51 5.68 -8.98
CA LEU A 127 4.82 6.33 -7.87
C LEU A 127 5.77 6.61 -6.70
N TYR A 128 6.49 5.60 -6.25
CA TYR A 128 7.37 5.75 -5.11
C TYR A 128 8.55 6.67 -5.39
N THR A 129 9.14 6.57 -6.58
CA THR A 129 10.22 7.47 -7.00
C THR A 129 9.74 8.91 -7.03
N LYS A 130 8.55 9.16 -7.55
CA LYS A 130 7.95 10.50 -7.61
C LYS A 130 7.75 11.08 -6.21
N HIS A 131 7.49 10.24 -5.22
CA HIS A 131 7.23 10.68 -3.85
C HIS A 131 8.48 10.60 -2.95
N GLY A 132 9.66 10.60 -3.54
CA GLY A 132 10.90 10.76 -2.80
C GLY A 132 11.55 9.48 -2.32
N PHE A 133 11.00 8.33 -2.67
CA PHE A 133 11.62 7.05 -2.33
C PHE A 133 12.79 6.76 -3.28
N ILE A 134 13.85 6.18 -2.72
CA ILE A 134 15.07 5.82 -3.44
C ILE A 134 15.27 4.31 -3.31
N PRO A 135 15.55 3.60 -4.41
CA PRO A 135 15.82 2.16 -4.32
C PRO A 135 17.13 1.90 -3.58
N VAL A 136 17.10 0.99 -2.63
CA VAL A 136 18.27 0.66 -1.79
C VAL A 136 18.69 -0.80 -1.90
N GLY A 137 17.88 -1.66 -2.49
CA GLY A 137 18.25 -3.07 -2.66
C GLY A 137 17.18 -3.83 -3.41
N SER A 138 17.52 -5.06 -3.78
CA SER A 138 16.59 -5.97 -4.41
C SER A 138 16.79 -7.38 -3.88
N GLU A 139 15.74 -8.19 -3.93
CA GLU A 139 15.76 -9.57 -3.47
C GLU A 139 14.91 -10.42 -4.41
N GLU A 140 15.46 -11.53 -4.87
CA GLU A 140 14.69 -12.50 -5.64
C GLU A 140 13.91 -13.40 -4.65
N VAL A 141 12.58 -13.24 -4.62
CA VAL A 141 11.73 -13.96 -3.67
C VAL A 141 11.28 -15.33 -4.20
N VAL A 142 11.15 -15.45 -5.52
CA VAL A 142 10.97 -16.73 -6.22
C VAL A 142 11.71 -16.59 -7.55
N PRO A 143 12.05 -17.69 -8.24
CA PRO A 143 12.76 -17.59 -9.52
C PRO A 143 12.07 -16.64 -10.50
N GLY A 144 12.80 -15.62 -10.96
CA GLY A 144 12.31 -14.65 -11.93
C GLY A 144 11.50 -13.51 -11.35
N VAL A 145 11.26 -13.47 -10.04
CA VAL A 145 10.50 -12.39 -9.39
C VAL A 145 11.37 -11.68 -8.36
N GLU A 146 11.72 -10.43 -8.66
CA GLU A 146 12.51 -9.60 -7.77
C GLU A 146 11.64 -8.53 -7.11
N LEU A 147 11.87 -8.30 -5.82
CA LEU A 147 11.32 -7.15 -5.10
C LEU A 147 12.38 -6.08 -4.96
N LEU A 148 11.99 -4.84 -5.19
CA LEU A 148 12.83 -3.68 -4.91
C LEU A 148 12.41 -3.08 -3.57
N GLU A 149 13.39 -2.80 -2.71
CA GLU A 149 13.14 -2.07 -1.48
C GLU A 149 13.52 -0.61 -1.69
N PHE A 150 12.66 0.29 -1.23
CA PHE A 150 12.84 1.73 -1.35
C PHE A 150 12.82 2.36 0.02
N HIS A 151 13.65 3.38 0.21
CA HIS A 151 13.66 4.18 1.43
C HIS A 151 13.43 5.65 1.11
N ARG A 152 12.71 6.33 2.01
CA ARG A 152 12.51 7.76 1.94
C ARG A 152 12.83 8.35 3.32
N THR A 153 13.65 9.40 3.34
CA THR A 153 13.90 10.14 4.57
C THR A 153 12.63 10.88 4.97
N GLY A 154 12.15 10.62 6.18
CA GLY A 154 10.90 11.19 6.64
C GLY A 154 11.05 12.60 7.18
N ARG A 155 12.06 12.79 8.01
CA ARG A 155 12.26 14.04 8.72
C ARG A 155 13.39 14.83 8.10
N LEU A 156 13.05 16.00 7.56
CA LEU A 156 14.07 16.93 7.08
C LEU A 156 14.43 17.89 8.19
N LYS A 157 15.72 18.11 8.35
CA LYS A 157 16.23 19.06 9.33
C LYS A 157 16.44 20.42 8.68
#